data_2647f583116364dc6f9fb99cbab849f1
#
_entry.id   2647f583116364dc6f9fb99cbab849f1
#
_cell.length_a   1.000
_cell.length_b   1.000
_cell.length_c   1.000
_cell.angle_alpha   90.00
_cell.angle_beta   90.00
_cell.angle_gamma   90.00
#
_symmetry.space_group_name_H-M   'P 1'
#
loop_
_entity.id
_entity.type
_entity.pdbx_description
1 polymer ?
#
loop_
_entity_poly.entity_id
_entity_poly.type
_entity_poly.pdbx_seq_one_letter_code
_entity_poly.pdbx_strand_id
1 'polypeptide(L)'
;MGLCIVVALWTSLGTAFLSFIAGFQTIDRSMYEAAAVDGIKNRWQELWYITLPTMRPQLMFGAVLSITNSFGFGSVVDALCGFPSVDYAAHTIMHHLSDYGGARYEIGYASAIAVILFVIMFSANIIIKKALSKVGE
;
A
#
# COMPACT_ATOMS: atom_id res chain seq x y z
N MET A 1 -0.18 9.63 -17.90
CA MET A 1 -0.07 8.52 -16.92
C MET A 1 1.20 8.57 -16.07
N GLY A 2 2.40 8.68 -16.64
CA GLY A 2 3.66 8.64 -15.86
C GLY A 2 3.75 9.66 -14.72
N LEU A 3 3.39 10.91 -14.97
CA LEU A 3 3.39 11.97 -13.95
C LEU A 3 2.44 11.65 -12.80
N CYS A 4 1.26 11.10 -13.07
CA CYS A 4 0.30 10.69 -12.05
C CYS A 4 0.88 9.58 -11.16
N ILE A 5 1.65 8.63 -11.74
CA ILE A 5 2.31 7.57 -10.97
C ILE A 5 3.38 8.14 -10.04
N VAL A 6 4.19 9.10 -10.52
CA VAL A 6 5.22 9.76 -9.68
C VAL A 6 4.58 10.50 -8.51
N VAL A 7 3.51 11.25 -8.76
CA VAL A 7 2.77 11.96 -7.69
C VAL A 7 2.11 10.98 -6.73
N ALA A 8 1.58 9.85 -7.23
CA ALA A 8 1.03 8.79 -6.40
C ALA A 8 2.07 8.21 -5.44
N LEU A 9 3.23 7.87 -5.97
CA LEU A 9 4.33 7.35 -5.16
C LEU A 9 4.77 8.37 -4.11
N TRP A 10 4.86 9.64 -4.49
CA TRP A 10 5.21 10.71 -3.56
C TRP A 10 4.20 10.84 -2.42
N THR A 11 2.91 10.88 -2.73
CA THR A 11 1.84 11.01 -1.71
C THR A 11 1.70 9.76 -0.84
N SER A 12 1.96 8.57 -1.40
CA SER A 12 1.88 7.31 -0.65
C SER A 12 3.01 7.11 0.36
N LEU A 13 4.15 7.78 0.17
CA LEU A 13 5.29 7.69 1.09
C LEU A 13 4.97 8.22 2.48
N GLY A 14 4.07 9.21 2.63
CA GLY A 14 3.83 9.90 3.90
C GLY A 14 3.37 8.98 5.04
N THR A 15 2.24 8.34 4.89
CA THR A 15 1.64 7.51 5.95
C THR A 15 2.38 6.21 6.21
N ALA A 16 2.82 5.53 5.15
CA ALA A 16 3.61 4.30 5.27
C ALA A 16 4.96 4.58 5.93
N PHE A 17 5.63 5.67 5.56
CA PHE A 17 6.91 6.07 6.13
C PHE A 17 6.83 6.34 7.63
N LEU A 18 5.80 7.09 8.07
CA LEU A 18 5.58 7.34 9.50
C LEU A 18 5.34 6.06 10.30
N SER A 19 4.60 5.10 9.72
CA SER A 19 4.39 3.79 10.33
C SER A 19 5.70 3.02 10.52
N PHE A 20 6.60 3.08 9.53
CA PHE A 20 7.92 2.44 9.63
C PHE A 20 8.82 3.12 10.67
N ILE A 21 8.84 4.46 10.72
CA ILE A 21 9.59 5.17 11.76
C ILE A 21 9.09 4.79 13.16
N ALA A 22 7.78 4.77 13.36
CA ALA A 22 7.18 4.33 14.63
C ALA A 22 7.59 2.88 14.97
N GLY A 23 7.62 2.00 13.97
CA GLY A 23 8.07 0.62 14.14
C GLY A 23 9.54 0.53 14.55
N PHE A 24 10.43 1.32 13.95
CA PHE A 24 11.83 1.35 14.34
C PHE A 24 12.03 1.82 15.78
N GLN A 25 11.23 2.74 16.26
CA GLN A 25 11.30 3.24 17.64
C GLN A 25 10.84 2.21 18.70
N THR A 26 10.08 1.19 18.29
CA THR A 26 9.64 0.13 19.21
C THR A 26 10.69 -0.96 19.43
N ILE A 27 11.76 -0.98 18.64
CA ILE A 27 12.83 -1.98 18.77
C ILE A 27 13.78 -1.56 19.89
N ASP A 28 13.88 -2.39 20.91
CA ASP A 28 14.82 -2.15 22.01
C ASP A 28 16.26 -2.36 21.53
N ARG A 29 17.13 -1.44 21.90
CA ARG A 29 18.56 -1.48 21.60
C ARG A 29 19.24 -2.74 22.13
N SER A 30 18.79 -3.24 23.26
CA SER A 30 19.29 -4.48 23.88
C SER A 30 19.17 -5.70 22.92
N MET A 31 18.19 -5.72 22.01
CA MET A 31 18.05 -6.80 21.03
C MET A 31 19.22 -6.82 20.04
N TYR A 32 19.70 -5.66 19.62
CA TYR A 32 20.86 -5.55 18.73
C TYR A 32 22.16 -5.90 19.45
N GLU A 33 22.28 -5.54 20.74
CA GLU A 33 23.43 -5.86 21.59
C GLU A 33 23.51 -7.37 21.84
N ALA A 34 22.39 -8.01 22.13
CA ALA A 34 22.32 -9.47 22.29
C ALA A 34 22.68 -10.19 20.98
N ALA A 35 22.16 -9.72 19.85
CA ALA A 35 22.46 -10.29 18.54
C ALA A 35 23.95 -10.16 18.15
N ALA A 36 24.60 -9.08 18.56
CA ALA A 36 26.06 -8.93 18.35
C ALA A 36 26.85 -9.97 19.12
N VAL A 37 26.40 -10.36 20.33
CA VAL A 37 27.00 -11.44 21.13
C VAL A 37 26.74 -12.80 20.47
N ASP A 38 25.56 -13.01 19.87
CA ASP A 38 25.17 -14.22 19.11
C ASP A 38 25.91 -14.37 17.77
N GLY A 39 26.77 -13.42 17.42
CA GLY A 39 27.63 -13.49 16.23
C GLY A 39 27.08 -12.85 14.97
N ILE A 40 26.03 -12.05 15.06
CA ILE A 40 25.55 -11.22 13.95
C ILE A 40 26.52 -10.04 13.78
N LYS A 41 27.26 -10.05 12.66
CA LYS A 41 28.30 -9.05 12.35
C LYS A 41 27.92 -8.08 11.25
N ASN A 42 26.82 -8.32 10.55
CA ASN A 42 26.47 -7.57 9.34
C ASN A 42 25.11 -6.89 9.51
N ARG A 43 25.01 -5.61 9.10
CA ARG A 43 23.76 -4.82 9.08
C ARG A 43 22.62 -5.50 8.31
N TRP A 44 22.94 -6.27 7.27
CA TRP A 44 21.94 -7.04 6.52
C TRP A 44 21.38 -8.22 7.33
N GLN A 45 22.21 -8.85 8.16
CA GLN A 45 21.76 -9.90 9.07
C GLN A 45 20.89 -9.33 10.19
N GLU A 46 21.28 -8.19 10.77
CA GLU A 46 20.43 -7.46 11.75
C GLU A 46 19.07 -7.13 11.17
N LEU A 47 19.02 -6.64 9.90
CA LEU A 47 17.77 -6.31 9.23
C LEU A 47 16.85 -7.54 9.09
N TRP A 48 17.38 -8.67 8.64
CA TRP A 48 16.59 -9.86 8.34
C TRP A 48 16.18 -10.65 9.58
N TYR A 49 17.07 -10.76 10.59
CA TYR A 49 16.84 -11.62 11.75
C TYR A 49 16.21 -10.87 12.95
N ILE A 50 16.37 -9.55 13.02
CA ILE A 50 15.88 -8.76 14.15
C ILE A 50 14.85 -7.73 13.71
N THR A 51 15.23 -6.84 12.81
CA THR A 51 14.43 -5.67 12.48
C THR A 51 13.12 -6.06 11.78
N LEU A 52 13.17 -6.83 10.71
CA LEU A 52 11.99 -7.24 9.95
C LEU A 52 11.01 -8.08 10.78
N PRO A 53 11.43 -9.11 11.54
CA PRO A 53 10.51 -9.86 12.39
C PRO A 53 9.86 -9.00 13.48
N THR A 54 10.63 -8.13 14.13
CA THR A 54 10.12 -7.27 15.20
C THR A 54 9.15 -6.23 14.67
N MET A 55 9.40 -5.69 13.47
CA MET A 55 8.52 -4.71 12.79
C MET A 55 7.37 -5.34 12.01
N ARG A 56 7.17 -6.63 12.08
CA ARG A 56 6.11 -7.35 11.35
C ARG A 56 4.71 -6.72 11.47
N PRO A 57 4.23 -6.31 12.68
CA PRO A 57 2.93 -5.66 12.80
C PRO A 57 2.84 -4.34 12.00
N GLN A 58 3.90 -3.52 12.04
CA GLN A 58 3.98 -2.25 11.34
C GLN A 58 4.07 -2.43 9.82
N LEU A 59 4.83 -3.46 9.37
CA LEU A 59 4.88 -3.85 7.95
C LEU A 59 3.53 -4.29 7.44
N MET A 60 2.79 -5.11 8.20
CA MET A 60 1.43 -5.53 7.85
C MET A 60 0.46 -4.36 7.78
N PHE A 61 0.52 -3.45 8.76
CA PHE A 61 -0.31 -2.25 8.79
C PHE A 61 -0.01 -1.34 7.59
N GLY A 62 1.26 -1.03 7.34
CA GLY A 62 1.69 -0.22 6.20
C GLY A 62 1.29 -0.83 4.86
N ALA A 63 1.40 -2.14 4.70
CA ALA A 63 0.99 -2.84 3.48
C ALA A 63 -0.52 -2.76 3.23
N VAL A 64 -1.34 -2.97 4.26
CA VAL A 64 -2.81 -2.84 4.17
C VAL A 64 -3.21 -1.42 3.81
N LEU A 65 -2.61 -0.41 4.46
CA LEU A 65 -2.87 0.99 4.14
C LEU A 65 -2.46 1.34 2.72
N SER A 66 -1.31 0.89 2.26
CA SER A 66 -0.83 1.15 0.89
C SER A 66 -1.76 0.57 -0.16
N ILE A 67 -2.27 -0.66 0.04
CA ILE A 67 -3.25 -1.28 -0.85
C ILE A 67 -4.54 -0.45 -0.86
N THR A 68 -5.07 -0.09 0.31
CA THR A 68 -6.31 0.68 0.41
C THR A 68 -6.18 2.04 -0.27
N ASN A 69 -5.06 2.74 -0.05
CA ASN A 69 -4.79 4.04 -0.67
C ASN A 69 -4.62 3.94 -2.19
N SER A 70 -4.08 2.84 -2.71
CA SER A 70 -3.94 2.63 -4.15
C SER A 70 -5.28 2.62 -4.89
N PHE A 71 -6.35 2.17 -4.26
CA PHE A 71 -7.70 2.23 -4.83
C PHE A 71 -8.33 3.63 -4.76
N GLY A 72 -7.92 4.46 -3.79
CA GLY A 72 -8.35 5.87 -3.67
C GLY A 72 -7.63 6.85 -4.61
N PHE A 73 -6.76 6.37 -5.48
CA PHE A 73 -5.88 7.20 -6.32
C PHE A 73 -6.62 8.04 -7.38
N GLY A 74 -7.90 7.75 -7.64
CA GLY A 74 -8.73 8.52 -8.58
C GLY A 74 -8.73 10.03 -8.33
N SER A 75 -8.81 10.46 -7.08
CA SER A 75 -8.82 11.87 -6.70
C SER A 75 -7.56 12.64 -7.09
N VAL A 76 -6.40 12.00 -7.08
CA VAL A 76 -5.13 12.61 -7.50
C VAL A 76 -5.11 12.79 -9.03
N VAL A 77 -5.65 11.81 -9.75
CA VAL A 77 -5.78 11.89 -11.22
C VAL A 77 -6.77 12.98 -11.60
N ASP A 78 -7.90 13.12 -10.90
CA ASP A 78 -8.87 14.19 -11.11
C ASP A 78 -8.25 15.57 -10.91
N ALA A 79 -7.44 15.72 -9.87
CA ALA A 79 -6.78 16.98 -9.57
C ALA A 79 -5.72 17.38 -10.62
N LEU A 80 -5.04 16.38 -11.23
CA LEU A 80 -3.96 16.61 -12.19
C LEU A 80 -4.43 16.69 -13.64
N CYS A 81 -5.40 15.87 -14.01
CA CYS A 81 -5.81 15.69 -15.41
C CYS A 81 -7.24 16.15 -15.68
N GLY A 82 -8.01 16.47 -14.63
CA GLY A 82 -9.44 16.75 -14.74
C GLY A 82 -10.28 15.50 -15.00
N PHE A 83 -11.60 15.64 -14.88
CA PHE A 83 -12.54 14.57 -15.20
C PHE A 83 -13.58 15.06 -16.22
N PRO A 84 -13.74 14.39 -17.38
CA PRO A 84 -12.90 13.30 -17.92
C PRO A 84 -11.52 13.78 -18.36
N SER A 85 -10.48 12.93 -18.19
CA SER A 85 -9.15 13.27 -18.66
C SER A 85 -9.08 13.33 -20.20
N VAL A 86 -8.22 14.20 -20.74
CA VAL A 86 -8.05 14.35 -22.20
C VAL A 86 -7.70 12.99 -22.82
N ASP A 87 -8.46 12.61 -23.83
CA ASP A 87 -8.34 11.32 -24.55
C ASP A 87 -8.35 10.07 -23.64
N TYR A 88 -8.95 10.17 -22.46
CA TYR A 88 -8.96 9.09 -21.45
C TYR A 88 -7.57 8.57 -21.07
N ALA A 89 -6.50 9.35 -21.32
CA ALA A 89 -5.12 8.94 -21.13
C ALA A 89 -4.75 8.60 -19.66
N ALA A 90 -5.50 9.14 -18.71
CA ALA A 90 -5.34 8.88 -17.28
C ALA A 90 -6.58 8.22 -16.65
N HIS A 91 -7.43 7.60 -17.47
CA HIS A 91 -8.67 6.97 -17.00
C HIS A 91 -8.36 5.68 -16.22
N THR A 92 -8.74 5.64 -14.95
CA THR A 92 -8.59 4.47 -14.08
C THR A 92 -9.92 3.74 -13.93
N ILE A 93 -9.89 2.53 -13.38
CA ILE A 93 -11.12 1.76 -13.09
C ILE A 93 -12.04 2.54 -12.13
N MET A 94 -11.48 3.32 -11.20
CA MET A 94 -12.28 4.17 -10.31
C MET A 94 -13.00 5.30 -11.06
N HIS A 95 -12.35 5.90 -12.07
CA HIS A 95 -13.00 6.88 -12.94
C HIS A 95 -14.13 6.24 -13.75
N HIS A 96 -13.90 5.03 -14.26
CA HIS A 96 -14.92 4.27 -14.99
C HIS A 96 -16.13 3.98 -14.10
N LEU A 97 -15.90 3.55 -12.87
CA LEU A 97 -16.94 3.34 -11.87
C LEU A 97 -17.73 4.64 -11.59
N SER A 98 -17.04 5.77 -11.43
CA SER A 98 -17.65 7.07 -11.15
C SER A 98 -18.45 7.59 -12.35
N ASP A 99 -17.97 7.39 -13.58
CA ASP A 99 -18.66 7.79 -14.81
C ASP A 99 -19.98 7.02 -14.98
N TYR A 100 -19.92 5.68 -14.86
CA TYR A 100 -21.11 4.85 -15.03
C TYR A 100 -22.09 4.97 -13.85
N GLY A 101 -21.59 5.06 -12.62
CA GLY A 101 -22.43 5.18 -11.42
C GLY A 101 -22.98 6.58 -11.19
N GLY A 102 -22.21 7.62 -11.53
CA GLY A 102 -22.57 9.01 -11.27
C GLY A 102 -23.17 9.72 -12.50
N ALA A 103 -22.43 9.80 -13.61
CA ALA A 103 -22.85 10.58 -14.78
C ALA A 103 -23.90 9.85 -15.65
N ARG A 104 -23.77 8.54 -15.82
CA ARG A 104 -24.67 7.75 -16.68
C ARG A 104 -25.82 7.09 -15.93
N TYR A 105 -25.77 7.08 -14.60
CA TYR A 105 -26.76 6.43 -13.74
C TYR A 105 -26.98 4.93 -14.01
N GLU A 106 -25.97 4.25 -14.57
CA GLU A 106 -26.00 2.81 -14.79
C GLU A 106 -25.54 2.07 -13.51
N ILE A 107 -26.34 2.18 -12.45
CA ILE A 107 -26.01 1.69 -11.10
C ILE A 107 -25.72 0.18 -11.10
N GLY A 108 -26.40 -0.63 -11.90
CA GLY A 108 -26.17 -2.06 -11.99
C GLY A 108 -24.77 -2.42 -12.50
N TYR A 109 -24.30 -1.72 -13.53
CA TYR A 109 -22.96 -1.92 -14.07
C TYR A 109 -21.87 -1.42 -13.12
N ALA A 110 -22.08 -0.23 -12.56
CA ALA A 110 -21.16 0.35 -11.57
C ALA A 110 -21.02 -0.54 -10.32
N SER A 111 -22.13 -1.10 -9.81
CA SER A 111 -22.08 -2.02 -8.67
C SER A 111 -21.34 -3.32 -8.98
N ALA A 112 -21.46 -3.85 -10.19
CA ALA A 112 -20.69 -5.03 -10.60
C ALA A 112 -19.18 -4.75 -10.61
N ILE A 113 -18.75 -3.58 -11.13
CA ILE A 113 -17.34 -3.16 -11.10
C ILE A 113 -16.86 -3.01 -9.65
N ALA A 114 -17.66 -2.39 -8.77
CA ALA A 114 -17.33 -2.20 -7.35
C ALA A 114 -17.11 -3.54 -6.64
N VAL A 115 -17.96 -4.54 -6.89
CA VAL A 115 -17.82 -5.88 -6.33
C VAL A 115 -16.54 -6.56 -6.81
N ILE A 116 -16.22 -6.47 -8.11
CA ILE A 116 -14.98 -7.03 -8.66
C ILE A 116 -13.75 -6.37 -8.02
N LEU A 117 -13.74 -5.05 -7.91
CA LEU A 117 -12.66 -4.32 -7.26
C LEU A 117 -12.52 -4.71 -5.78
N PHE A 118 -13.63 -4.86 -5.07
CA PHE A 118 -13.63 -5.32 -3.67
C PHE A 118 -13.00 -6.71 -3.55
N VAL A 119 -13.37 -7.65 -4.40
CA VAL A 119 -12.81 -9.02 -4.39
C VAL A 119 -11.31 -8.99 -4.68
N ILE A 120 -10.86 -8.19 -5.66
CA ILE A 120 -9.44 -8.03 -5.98
C ILE A 120 -8.68 -7.46 -4.77
N MET A 121 -9.18 -6.38 -4.16
CA MET A 121 -8.56 -5.75 -3.00
C MET A 121 -8.49 -6.70 -1.79
N PHE A 122 -9.56 -7.41 -1.53
CA PHE A 122 -9.63 -8.40 -0.43
C PHE A 122 -8.65 -9.54 -0.64
N SER A 123 -8.59 -10.08 -1.86
CA SER A 123 -7.65 -11.14 -2.24
C SER A 123 -6.19 -10.68 -2.12
N ALA A 124 -5.88 -9.49 -2.59
CA ALA A 124 -4.54 -8.90 -2.48
C ALA A 124 -4.12 -8.74 -1.00
N ASN A 125 -5.03 -8.24 -0.14
CA ASN A 125 -4.78 -8.14 1.30
C ASN A 125 -4.48 -9.49 1.95
N ILE A 126 -5.24 -10.53 1.62
CA ILE A 126 -5.00 -11.89 2.15
C ILE A 126 -3.63 -12.42 1.71
N ILE A 127 -3.31 -12.27 0.42
CA ILE A 127 -2.03 -12.74 -0.14
C ILE A 127 -0.86 -12.05 0.55
N ILE A 128 -0.91 -10.74 0.71
CA ILE A 128 0.17 -9.97 1.34
C ILE A 128 0.30 -10.29 2.82
N LYS A 129 -0.82 -10.40 3.55
CA LYS A 129 -0.80 -10.85 4.94
C LYS A 129 -0.13 -12.22 5.08
N LYS A 130 -0.48 -13.17 4.21
CA LYS A 130 0.10 -14.51 4.21
C LYS A 130 1.59 -14.51 3.83
N ALA A 131 2.00 -13.65 2.90
CA ALA A 131 3.41 -13.49 2.53
C ALA A 131 4.23 -12.90 3.67
N LEU A 132 3.73 -11.82 4.31
CA LEU A 132 4.39 -11.18 5.46
C LEU A 132 4.36 -12.06 6.72
N SER A 133 3.37 -12.94 6.86
CA SER A 133 3.33 -13.87 8.00
C SER A 133 4.47 -14.90 7.99
N LYS A 134 5.05 -15.18 6.84
CA LYS A 134 6.22 -16.06 6.71
C LYS A 134 7.57 -15.35 6.89
N VAL A 135 7.59 -14.04 7.00
CA VAL A 135 8.82 -13.28 7.27
C VAL A 135 9.13 -13.40 8.76
N GLY A 136 10.23 -14.12 9.10
CA GLY A 136 10.67 -14.32 10.48
C GLY A 136 10.26 -15.66 11.11
N GLU A 137 9.82 -16.66 10.30
CA GLU A 137 9.93 -18.08 10.60
C GLU A 137 11.22 -18.57 9.93
#